data_7674a329e5515f6896b3cfea6d5e8e20
#
_entry.id   7674a329e5515f6896b3cfea6d5e8e20
#
_cell.length_a   1.000
_cell.length_b   1.000
_cell.length_c   1.000
_cell.angle_alpha   90.00
_cell.angle_beta   90.00
_cell.angle_gamma   90.00
#
_symmetry.space_group_name_H-M   'P 1'
#
loop_
_entity.id
_entity.type
_entity.pdbx_description
1 polymer ?
#
loop_
_entity_poly.entity_id
_entity_poly.type
_entity_poly.pdbx_seq_one_letter_code
_entity_poly.pdbx_strand_id
1 'polypeptide(L)'
;MTRINALLCRFVICLVAMPLAGQTVKEVPWLDLQSVSLGVRYRMVESQLGLRAQNWSDHHQGLKLRLKLDPAARYSLSAVASNGGAFIAGWNLRGINGRSSNRLFLKQLFLTAKPHSGVEFQYGGLGIVRGESSEITSYDNDGYLMGQRLTLSPGRVPVRVIDELTMTAGYLGDLRSPSVTRRWHRLSDINYGQVLVKRRMTDRLTATADFTADDGERTLRQGVSIRPSTLVDLIRLEVYERVSGAGAGGAVTVEKPFGRTRLAASFASVDDRYRPVNGDRYGRGQRLSLTSTTALGQDVSLQVFLTRALDDDLAMPNRTRLDVHLRFELAPALRQMSGR
;
A
#
# COMPACT_ATOMS: atom_id res chain seq x y z
N MET A 1 -19.00 -6.25 -22.08
CA MET A 1 -17.98 -5.82 -21.11
C MET A 1 -16.81 -6.79 -20.91
N THR A 2 -16.94 -8.06 -21.20
CA THR A 2 -15.90 -9.11 -21.08
C THR A 2 -14.76 -9.01 -22.12
N ARG A 3 -14.97 -8.37 -23.25
CA ARG A 3 -13.95 -8.29 -24.34
C ARG A 3 -12.85 -7.26 -24.09
N ILE A 4 -13.14 -6.15 -23.41
CA ILE A 4 -12.15 -5.10 -23.12
C ILE A 4 -11.13 -5.58 -22.08
N ASN A 5 -11.57 -6.33 -21.05
CA ASN A 5 -10.66 -6.91 -20.07
C ASN A 5 -9.71 -7.96 -20.67
N ALA A 6 -10.18 -8.73 -21.65
CA ALA A 6 -9.36 -9.70 -22.37
C ALA A 6 -8.35 -9.02 -23.30
N LEU A 7 -8.71 -7.88 -23.89
CA LEU A 7 -7.82 -7.12 -24.77
C LEU A 7 -6.71 -6.41 -23.96
N LEU A 8 -7.05 -5.78 -22.84
CA LEU A 8 -6.08 -5.16 -21.93
C LEU A 8 -5.14 -6.20 -21.30
N CYS A 9 -5.66 -7.35 -20.84
CA CYS A 9 -4.80 -8.45 -20.39
C CYS A 9 -3.89 -9.00 -21.47
N ARG A 10 -4.38 -9.16 -22.71
CA ARG A 10 -3.57 -9.60 -23.84
C ARG A 10 -2.53 -8.56 -24.23
N PHE A 11 -2.87 -7.27 -24.18
CA PHE A 11 -1.93 -6.18 -24.45
C PHE A 11 -0.83 -6.09 -23.42
N VAL A 12 -1.15 -6.24 -22.13
CA VAL A 12 -0.17 -6.26 -21.03
C VAL A 12 0.67 -7.54 -21.06
N ILE A 13 0.09 -8.70 -21.37
CA ILE A 13 0.83 -9.97 -21.51
C ILE A 13 1.70 -9.94 -22.78
N CYS A 14 1.24 -9.36 -23.88
CA CYS A 14 2.06 -9.17 -25.07
C CYS A 14 3.22 -8.19 -24.84
N LEU A 15 3.05 -7.14 -24.03
CA LEU A 15 4.14 -6.24 -23.64
C LEU A 15 5.17 -6.92 -22.71
N VAL A 16 4.74 -7.87 -21.89
CA VAL A 16 5.62 -8.61 -20.95
C VAL A 16 6.16 -9.91 -21.58
N ALA A 17 5.45 -10.49 -22.54
CA ALA A 17 5.81 -11.72 -23.26
C ALA A 17 6.43 -11.48 -24.64
N MET A 18 6.63 -10.22 -25.04
CA MET A 18 7.45 -9.91 -26.21
C MET A 18 8.89 -10.36 -25.95
N PRO A 19 9.48 -11.01 -26.91
CA PRO A 19 10.40 -12.10 -26.69
C PRO A 19 11.68 -11.68 -26.02
N LEU A 20 12.13 -12.48 -25.07
CA LEU A 20 13.51 -12.65 -24.66
C LEU A 20 14.46 -13.00 -25.84
N ALA A 21 14.01 -12.90 -27.08
CA ALA A 21 14.77 -13.10 -28.29
C ALA A 21 15.21 -11.73 -28.86
N GLY A 22 16.31 -11.19 -28.30
CA GLY A 22 17.25 -10.36 -29.06
C GLY A 22 16.78 -9.02 -29.64
N GLN A 23 15.56 -8.55 -29.40
CA GLN A 23 15.13 -7.23 -29.86
C GLN A 23 15.32 -6.20 -28.75
N THR A 24 16.18 -5.21 -28.99
CA THR A 24 16.31 -4.01 -28.17
C THR A 24 14.94 -3.31 -28.11
N VAL A 25 14.27 -3.38 -26.97
CA VAL A 25 13.06 -2.58 -26.71
C VAL A 25 13.54 -1.13 -26.66
N LYS A 26 13.32 -0.35 -27.70
CA LYS A 26 13.58 1.09 -27.68
C LYS A 26 12.84 1.68 -26.49
N GLU A 27 13.53 2.46 -25.66
CA GLU A 27 12.86 3.25 -24.65
C GLU A 27 11.77 4.09 -25.30
N VAL A 28 10.55 3.93 -24.81
CA VAL A 28 9.42 4.72 -25.25
C VAL A 28 9.34 5.91 -24.29
N PRO A 29 9.73 7.13 -24.70
CA PRO A 29 9.92 8.26 -23.77
C PRO A 29 8.66 8.64 -22.98
N TRP A 30 7.50 8.28 -23.53
CA TRP A 30 6.20 8.55 -22.92
C TRP A 30 5.71 7.43 -21.97
N LEU A 31 6.36 6.26 -21.96
CA LEU A 31 6.00 5.12 -21.10
C LEU A 31 7.11 4.88 -20.06
N ASP A 32 6.76 5.01 -18.79
CA ASP A 32 7.63 4.74 -17.66
C ASP A 32 7.18 3.43 -16.98
N LEU A 33 8.01 2.40 -17.10
CA LEU A 33 7.84 1.13 -16.42
C LEU A 33 8.39 1.28 -15.00
N GLN A 34 7.51 1.54 -14.03
CA GLN A 34 7.90 1.85 -12.66
C GLN A 34 8.29 0.61 -11.86
N SER A 35 7.54 -0.49 -12.01
CA SER A 35 7.79 -1.73 -11.27
C SER A 35 7.22 -2.92 -12.02
N VAL A 36 7.98 -4.01 -12.05
CA VAL A 36 7.53 -5.35 -12.40
C VAL A 36 7.98 -6.27 -11.29
N SER A 37 7.05 -6.68 -10.44
CA SER A 37 7.36 -7.48 -9.26
C SER A 37 6.83 -8.89 -9.37
N LEU A 38 7.65 -9.85 -8.97
CA LEU A 38 7.26 -11.22 -8.70
C LEU A 38 7.56 -11.53 -7.24
N GLY A 39 6.74 -12.37 -6.62
CA GLY A 39 6.99 -12.76 -5.25
C GLY A 39 6.41 -14.12 -4.93
N VAL A 40 7.05 -14.80 -4.00
CA VAL A 40 6.54 -16.03 -3.38
C VAL A 40 6.53 -15.80 -1.89
N ARG A 41 5.44 -16.19 -1.25
CA ARG A 41 5.27 -16.08 0.19
C ARG A 41 4.87 -17.43 0.77
N TYR A 42 5.56 -17.82 1.84
CA TYR A 42 5.06 -18.81 2.77
C TYR A 42 4.42 -18.09 3.96
N ARG A 43 3.25 -18.53 4.37
CA ARG A 43 2.53 -17.98 5.52
C ARG A 43 2.11 -19.10 6.46
N MET A 44 2.35 -18.86 7.74
CA MET A 44 1.83 -19.65 8.85
C MET A 44 0.99 -18.75 9.74
N VAL A 45 -0.20 -19.21 10.08
CA VAL A 45 -1.13 -18.51 10.99
C VAL A 45 -1.62 -19.47 12.05
N GLU A 46 -1.47 -19.10 13.29
CA GLU A 46 -2.08 -19.74 14.45
C GLU A 46 -3.28 -18.90 14.90
N SER A 47 -4.44 -19.52 15.06
CA SER A 47 -5.62 -18.84 15.62
C SER A 47 -5.61 -18.91 17.15
N GLN A 48 -6.33 -17.98 17.81
CA GLN A 48 -6.48 -17.98 19.27
C GLN A 48 -7.26 -19.18 19.81
N LEU A 49 -8.16 -19.74 19.01
CA LEU A 49 -9.00 -20.84 19.44
C LEU A 49 -8.27 -22.18 19.52
N GLY A 50 -6.93 -22.19 19.51
CA GLY A 50 -6.12 -23.43 19.57
C GLY A 50 -6.31 -24.32 18.35
N LEU A 51 -6.98 -23.84 17.32
CA LEU A 51 -7.07 -24.51 16.03
C LEU A 51 -5.66 -24.60 15.45
N ARG A 52 -5.38 -25.74 14.85
CA ARG A 52 -4.06 -26.03 14.24
C ARG A 52 -3.56 -24.87 13.43
N ALA A 53 -2.28 -24.56 13.59
CA ALA A 53 -1.59 -23.61 12.73
C ALA A 53 -1.88 -23.94 11.26
N GLN A 54 -2.47 -23.00 10.55
CA GLN A 54 -2.68 -23.13 9.11
C GLN A 54 -1.45 -22.61 8.41
N ASN A 55 -0.98 -23.34 7.42
CA ASN A 55 0.12 -22.90 6.59
C ASN A 55 -0.26 -23.00 5.11
N TRP A 56 0.28 -22.10 4.30
CA TRP A 56 0.09 -22.11 2.85
C TRP A 56 1.16 -21.30 2.15
N SER A 57 1.31 -21.57 0.86
CA SER A 57 2.14 -20.74 -0.03
C SER A 57 1.26 -19.98 -1.00
N ASP A 58 1.64 -18.77 -1.29
CA ASP A 58 0.99 -17.94 -2.30
C ASP A 58 2.04 -17.21 -3.15
N HIS A 59 1.60 -16.61 -4.24
CA HIS A 59 2.47 -15.88 -5.14
C HIS A 59 1.85 -14.54 -5.53
N HIS A 60 2.71 -13.61 -5.87
CA HIS A 60 2.35 -12.26 -6.27
C HIS A 60 2.99 -11.92 -7.62
N GLN A 61 2.21 -11.25 -8.45
CA GLN A 61 2.69 -10.61 -9.67
C GLN A 61 2.14 -9.19 -9.68
N GLY A 62 2.99 -8.22 -9.90
CA GLY A 62 2.61 -6.81 -9.90
C GLY A 62 3.26 -6.06 -11.04
N LEU A 63 2.53 -5.09 -11.58
CA LEU A 63 2.96 -4.21 -12.65
C LEU A 63 2.54 -2.79 -12.31
N LYS A 64 3.49 -1.85 -12.37
CA LYS A 64 3.21 -0.41 -12.26
C LYS A 64 3.73 0.30 -13.49
N LEU A 65 2.84 1.02 -14.16
CA LEU A 65 3.13 1.78 -15.37
C LEU A 65 2.69 3.23 -15.18
N ARG A 66 3.44 4.14 -15.79
CA ARG A 66 3.04 5.54 -15.95
C ARG A 66 3.19 5.93 -17.41
N LEU A 67 2.13 6.45 -17.97
CA LEU A 67 2.09 7.05 -19.27
C LEU A 67 2.22 8.57 -19.11
N LYS A 68 3.28 9.17 -19.62
CA LYS A 68 3.47 10.62 -19.65
C LYS A 68 2.68 11.19 -20.83
N LEU A 69 1.79 12.12 -20.58
CA LEU A 69 0.93 12.74 -21.59
C LEU A 69 1.52 14.03 -22.15
N ASP A 70 2.57 14.54 -21.51
CA ASP A 70 3.36 15.68 -21.96
C ASP A 70 4.85 15.47 -21.66
N PRO A 71 5.77 16.13 -22.40
CA PRO A 71 7.22 15.97 -22.20
C PRO A 71 7.71 16.33 -20.82
N ALA A 72 7.06 17.26 -20.14
CA ALA A 72 7.38 17.68 -18.78
C ALA A 72 6.78 16.76 -17.70
N ALA A 73 6.04 15.72 -18.11
CA ALA A 73 5.33 14.79 -17.22
C ALA A 73 4.40 15.51 -16.20
N ARG A 74 3.89 16.67 -16.58
CA ARG A 74 2.87 17.39 -15.76
C ARG A 74 1.53 16.67 -15.78
N TYR A 75 1.24 15.99 -16.88
CA TYR A 75 0.07 15.15 -17.02
C TYR A 75 0.50 13.71 -17.24
N SER A 76 -0.07 12.79 -16.48
CA SER A 76 0.26 11.36 -16.62
C SER A 76 -0.92 10.48 -16.24
N LEU A 77 -1.00 9.31 -16.89
CA LEU A 77 -1.92 8.23 -16.53
C LEU A 77 -1.12 7.12 -15.86
N SER A 78 -1.48 6.78 -14.64
CA SER A 78 -0.83 5.71 -13.87
C SER A 78 -1.74 4.49 -13.78
N ALA A 79 -1.15 3.31 -13.95
CA ALA A 79 -1.83 2.03 -13.83
C ALA A 79 -1.07 1.10 -12.90
N VAL A 80 -1.78 0.43 -11.99
CA VAL A 80 -1.25 -0.61 -11.12
C VAL A 80 -2.09 -1.86 -11.32
N ALA A 81 -1.45 -2.92 -11.79
CA ALA A 81 -2.07 -4.23 -11.92
C ALA A 81 -1.39 -5.23 -11.00
N SER A 82 -2.17 -6.11 -10.38
CA SER A 82 -1.65 -7.23 -9.62
C SER A 82 -2.60 -8.41 -9.67
N ASN A 83 -2.09 -9.58 -9.32
CA ASN A 83 -2.91 -10.76 -9.17
C ASN A 83 -3.59 -10.81 -7.78
N GLY A 84 -4.48 -11.78 -7.59
CA GLY A 84 -5.22 -11.96 -6.34
C GLY A 84 -6.68 -11.52 -6.41
N GLY A 85 -7.51 -12.16 -5.61
CA GLY A 85 -8.97 -11.99 -5.64
C GLY A 85 -9.51 -10.97 -4.66
N ALA A 86 -8.72 -10.52 -3.70
CA ALA A 86 -9.16 -9.60 -2.65
C ALA A 86 -8.46 -8.25 -2.78
N PHE A 87 -9.16 -7.22 -2.31
CA PHE A 87 -8.66 -5.86 -2.27
C PHE A 87 -7.36 -5.71 -1.47
N ILE A 88 -7.32 -6.33 -0.31
CA ILE A 88 -6.19 -6.29 0.63
C ILE A 88 -5.17 -7.41 0.41
N ALA A 89 -5.46 -8.38 -0.43
CA ALA A 89 -4.56 -9.48 -0.73
C ALA A 89 -4.19 -9.47 -2.21
N GLY A 90 -3.12 -8.76 -2.55
CA GLY A 90 -2.53 -8.82 -3.89
C GLY A 90 -1.85 -10.17 -4.19
N TRP A 91 -2.09 -11.21 -3.37
CA TRP A 91 -1.48 -12.52 -3.45
C TRP A 91 -2.46 -13.59 -3.90
N ASN A 92 -2.00 -14.53 -4.70
CA ASN A 92 -2.76 -15.72 -5.06
C ASN A 92 -2.51 -16.83 -4.05
N LEU A 93 -3.58 -17.26 -3.38
CA LEU A 93 -3.52 -18.37 -2.43
C LEU A 93 -3.43 -19.70 -3.18
N ARG A 94 -2.43 -20.51 -2.84
CA ARG A 94 -2.30 -21.89 -3.29
C ARG A 94 -2.62 -22.82 -2.11
N GLY A 95 -3.47 -23.80 -2.34
CA GLY A 95 -3.75 -24.86 -1.36
C GLY A 95 -4.89 -24.61 -0.39
N ILE A 96 -5.52 -23.43 -0.40
CA ILE A 96 -6.74 -23.16 0.35
C ILE A 96 -7.91 -23.08 -0.61
N ASN A 97 -8.85 -24.04 -0.50
CA ASN A 97 -10.14 -24.08 -1.19
C ASN A 97 -10.13 -23.96 -2.72
N GLY A 98 -9.03 -24.18 -3.40
CA GLY A 98 -8.97 -24.25 -4.87
C GLY A 98 -9.41 -22.99 -5.63
N ARG A 99 -9.61 -21.85 -4.96
CA ARG A 99 -10.14 -20.62 -5.55
C ARG A 99 -9.09 -19.53 -5.73
N SER A 100 -7.84 -19.89 -5.96
CA SER A 100 -6.82 -18.90 -6.33
C SER A 100 -7.09 -18.33 -7.71
N SER A 101 -7.01 -17.03 -7.85
CA SER A 101 -7.12 -16.36 -9.17
C SER A 101 -5.74 -15.97 -9.67
N ASN A 102 -5.28 -16.61 -10.75
CA ASN A 102 -4.06 -16.22 -11.47
C ASN A 102 -4.26 -14.99 -12.37
N ARG A 103 -5.45 -14.38 -12.33
CA ARG A 103 -5.76 -13.22 -13.18
C ARG A 103 -5.08 -11.97 -12.63
N LEU A 104 -4.54 -11.17 -13.53
CA LEU A 104 -4.13 -9.80 -13.24
C LEU A 104 -5.37 -8.92 -13.23
N PHE A 105 -5.50 -8.14 -12.18
CA PHE A 105 -6.56 -7.15 -12.01
C PHE A 105 -5.95 -5.76 -12.02
N LEU A 106 -6.59 -4.84 -12.69
CA LEU A 106 -6.23 -3.43 -12.65
C LEU A 106 -6.70 -2.85 -11.31
N LYS A 107 -5.78 -2.76 -10.36
CA LYS A 107 -6.04 -2.30 -8.99
C LYS A 107 -6.20 -0.79 -8.90
N GLN A 108 -5.38 -0.05 -9.65
CA GLN A 108 -5.43 1.41 -9.71
C GLN A 108 -5.32 1.86 -11.16
N LEU A 109 -6.08 2.90 -11.48
CA LEU A 109 -5.99 3.62 -12.75
C LEU A 109 -6.40 5.06 -12.48
N PHE A 110 -5.46 5.98 -12.61
CA PHE A 110 -5.73 7.38 -12.30
C PHE A 110 -4.91 8.34 -13.15
N LEU A 111 -5.54 9.46 -13.46
CA LEU A 111 -4.90 10.63 -14.06
C LEU A 111 -4.23 11.45 -12.96
N THR A 112 -3.03 11.94 -13.22
CA THR A 112 -2.33 12.95 -12.41
C THR A 112 -2.14 14.20 -13.24
N ALA A 113 -2.48 15.36 -12.68
CA ALA A 113 -2.22 16.67 -13.23
C ALA A 113 -1.40 17.51 -12.23
N LYS A 114 -0.29 18.10 -12.72
CA LYS A 114 0.60 19.03 -11.98
C LYS A 114 0.67 20.35 -12.72
N PRO A 115 -0.42 21.14 -12.73
CA PRO A 115 -0.49 22.37 -13.53
C PRO A 115 0.57 23.40 -13.11
N HIS A 116 0.90 23.40 -11.82
CA HIS A 116 1.91 24.28 -11.22
C HIS A 116 2.79 23.51 -10.24
N SER A 117 3.98 24.05 -9.98
CA SER A 117 4.83 23.56 -8.88
C SER A 117 4.04 23.61 -7.56
N GLY A 118 4.08 22.52 -6.80
CA GLY A 118 3.42 22.41 -5.51
C GLY A 118 1.90 22.16 -5.56
N VAL A 119 1.32 21.94 -6.74
CA VAL A 119 -0.10 21.55 -6.90
C VAL A 119 -0.17 20.24 -7.68
N GLU A 120 -0.73 19.21 -7.08
CA GLU A 120 -1.00 17.93 -7.72
C GLU A 120 -2.47 17.56 -7.55
N PHE A 121 -3.12 17.26 -8.65
CA PHE A 121 -4.48 16.72 -8.68
C PHE A 121 -4.47 15.31 -9.26
N GLN A 122 -5.20 14.40 -8.64
CA GLN A 122 -5.38 13.03 -9.09
C GLN A 122 -6.86 12.69 -9.19
N TYR A 123 -7.22 11.88 -10.19
CA TYR A 123 -8.60 11.46 -10.45
C TYR A 123 -8.65 10.03 -10.98
N GLY A 124 -9.47 9.17 -10.37
CA GLY A 124 -9.66 7.77 -10.78
C GLY A 124 -9.62 6.79 -9.62
N GLY A 125 -9.07 5.62 -9.86
CA GLY A 125 -8.81 4.62 -8.83
C GLY A 125 -7.48 4.88 -8.13
N LEU A 126 -7.53 5.49 -6.95
CA LEU A 126 -6.39 6.03 -6.21
C LEU A 126 -5.96 5.07 -5.08
N GLY A 127 -4.68 5.05 -4.77
CA GLY A 127 -4.20 4.47 -3.51
C GLY A 127 -4.56 5.35 -2.31
N ILE A 128 -4.54 4.77 -1.12
CA ILE A 128 -4.82 5.49 0.13
C ILE A 128 -3.55 6.18 0.63
N VAL A 129 -3.68 7.41 1.15
CA VAL A 129 -2.57 8.17 1.74
C VAL A 129 -2.66 8.08 3.26
N ARG A 130 -1.51 7.91 3.92
CA ARG A 130 -1.43 7.68 5.37
C ARG A 130 -0.55 8.69 6.12
N GLY A 131 0.17 9.54 5.42
CA GLY A 131 1.17 10.41 6.04
C GLY A 131 2.29 9.61 6.74
N GLU A 132 2.57 9.93 7.99
CA GLU A 132 3.55 9.23 8.83
C GLU A 132 2.93 8.03 9.60
N SER A 133 1.63 7.78 9.48
CA SER A 133 0.99 6.59 10.05
C SER A 133 1.35 5.35 9.25
N SER A 134 1.37 4.21 9.90
CA SER A 134 1.64 2.91 9.29
C SER A 134 0.33 2.19 8.88
N GLU A 135 0.48 0.98 8.36
CA GLU A 135 -0.66 0.08 8.11
C GLU A 135 -1.36 -0.39 9.40
N ILE A 136 -0.76 -0.19 10.56
CA ILE A 136 -1.31 -0.66 11.84
C ILE A 136 -2.60 0.09 12.16
N THR A 137 -2.59 1.41 11.96
CA THR A 137 -3.72 2.30 12.31
C THR A 137 -4.46 2.82 11.08
N SER A 138 -4.17 2.34 9.89
CA SER A 138 -4.77 2.80 8.63
C SER A 138 -4.97 1.67 7.64
N TYR A 139 -5.51 2.01 6.48
CA TYR A 139 -5.74 1.06 5.38
C TYR A 139 -4.44 0.53 4.77
N ASP A 140 -4.48 -0.68 4.22
CA ASP A 140 -3.36 -1.29 3.51
C ASP A 140 -3.00 -0.51 2.23
N ASN A 141 -1.75 -0.68 1.79
CA ASN A 141 -1.24 -0.16 0.52
C ASN A 141 -1.93 -0.78 -0.71
N ASP A 142 -2.48 -1.97 -0.56
CA ASP A 142 -3.20 -2.66 -1.62
C ASP A 142 -4.61 -2.08 -1.85
N GLY A 143 -5.05 -1.21 -0.92
CA GLY A 143 -6.30 -0.52 -1.00
C GLY A 143 -6.38 0.50 -2.13
N TYR A 144 -7.58 0.77 -2.61
CA TYR A 144 -7.86 1.89 -3.51
C TYR A 144 -9.27 2.44 -3.32
N LEU A 145 -9.42 3.70 -3.62
CA LEU A 145 -10.70 4.39 -3.66
C LEU A 145 -10.97 4.93 -5.08
N MET A 146 -12.24 5.02 -5.45
CA MET A 146 -12.66 5.69 -6.68
C MET A 146 -12.94 7.15 -6.34
N GLY A 147 -12.14 8.09 -6.87
CA GLY A 147 -12.35 9.48 -6.49
C GLY A 147 -11.28 10.43 -6.96
N GLN A 148 -11.07 11.46 -6.15
CA GLN A 148 -10.18 12.57 -6.45
C GLN A 148 -9.32 12.94 -5.24
N ARG A 149 -8.15 13.50 -5.54
CA ARG A 149 -7.20 13.98 -4.54
C ARG A 149 -6.54 15.25 -5.01
N LEU A 150 -6.47 16.21 -4.11
CA LEU A 150 -5.67 17.43 -4.27
C LEU A 150 -4.56 17.44 -3.22
N THR A 151 -3.32 17.61 -3.67
CA THR A 151 -2.15 17.79 -2.80
C THR A 151 -1.55 19.16 -3.07
N LEU A 152 -1.40 19.94 -2.01
CA LEU A 152 -0.74 21.25 -2.00
C LEU A 152 0.56 21.10 -1.22
N SER A 153 1.70 21.42 -1.85
CA SER A 153 3.04 21.35 -1.25
C SER A 153 3.52 22.74 -0.79
N PRO A 154 4.70 22.88 -0.18
CA PRO A 154 5.20 24.15 0.35
C PRO A 154 5.10 25.31 -0.64
N GLY A 155 4.69 26.47 -0.14
CA GLY A 155 4.46 27.69 -0.94
C GLY A 155 3.07 27.76 -1.63
N ARG A 156 2.28 26.68 -1.59
CA ARG A 156 0.89 26.64 -2.10
C ARG A 156 -0.12 26.35 -1.00
N VAL A 157 0.32 25.87 0.15
CA VAL A 157 -0.56 25.68 1.31
C VAL A 157 -0.92 27.06 1.89
N PRO A 158 -2.21 27.35 2.16
CA PRO A 158 -2.65 28.67 2.63
C PRO A 158 -2.16 29.00 4.04
N VAL A 159 -1.70 27.99 4.80
CA VAL A 159 -1.25 28.14 6.18
C VAL A 159 0.25 27.89 6.27
N ARG A 160 1.02 28.92 6.65
CA ARG A 160 2.50 28.88 6.70
C ARG A 160 3.10 27.83 7.63
N VAL A 161 2.33 27.36 8.60
CA VAL A 161 2.78 26.32 9.55
C VAL A 161 2.60 24.90 9.02
N ILE A 162 2.06 24.71 7.83
CA ILE A 162 1.83 23.42 7.20
C ILE A 162 2.72 23.33 5.95
N ASP A 163 3.46 22.22 5.79
CA ASP A 163 4.29 21.99 4.62
C ASP A 163 3.53 21.31 3.49
N GLU A 164 2.54 20.45 3.82
CA GLU A 164 1.73 19.77 2.82
C GLU A 164 0.29 19.60 3.33
N LEU A 165 -0.65 19.81 2.44
CA LEU A 165 -2.07 19.55 2.65
C LEU A 165 -2.57 18.61 1.55
N THR A 166 -3.09 17.46 1.94
CA THR A 166 -3.72 16.50 1.03
C THR A 166 -5.20 16.34 1.38
N MET A 167 -6.07 16.58 0.41
CA MET A 167 -7.51 16.38 0.51
C MET A 167 -7.92 15.28 -0.46
N THR A 168 -8.65 14.29 0.02
CA THR A 168 -9.14 13.16 -0.78
C THR A 168 -10.63 13.01 -0.56
N ALA A 169 -11.38 12.83 -1.65
CA ALA A 169 -12.80 12.48 -1.60
C ALA A 169 -13.12 11.40 -2.63
N GLY A 170 -14.00 10.45 -2.28
CA GLY A 170 -14.36 9.39 -3.19
C GLY A 170 -15.19 8.29 -2.56
N TYR A 171 -15.29 7.18 -3.28
CA TYR A 171 -16.02 5.99 -2.89
C TYR A 171 -15.03 4.89 -2.48
N LEU A 172 -15.06 4.55 -1.21
CA LEU A 172 -14.39 3.38 -0.65
C LEU A 172 -15.47 2.33 -0.33
N GLY A 173 -15.61 1.33 -1.16
CA GLY A 173 -16.62 0.29 -0.98
C GLY A 173 -16.15 -1.01 -1.62
N ASP A 174 -16.89 -2.08 -1.41
CA ASP A 174 -16.62 -3.43 -1.92
C ASP A 174 -15.12 -3.77 -2.04
N LEU A 175 -14.48 -3.91 -0.89
CA LEU A 175 -13.06 -4.25 -0.78
C LEU A 175 -12.72 -5.62 -1.39
N ARG A 176 -13.72 -6.40 -1.74
CA ARG A 176 -13.59 -7.69 -2.43
C ARG A 176 -13.55 -7.55 -3.95
N SER A 177 -13.86 -6.38 -4.49
CA SER A 177 -13.77 -6.15 -5.94
C SER A 177 -12.32 -5.88 -6.33
N PRO A 178 -11.65 -6.78 -7.05
CA PRO A 178 -10.22 -6.67 -7.32
C PRO A 178 -9.88 -5.71 -8.46
N SER A 179 -10.87 -5.17 -9.18
CA SER A 179 -10.64 -4.37 -10.39
C SER A 179 -11.30 -3.01 -10.32
N VAL A 180 -10.52 -1.96 -10.54
CA VAL A 180 -10.98 -0.58 -10.62
C VAL A 180 -12.05 -0.39 -11.72
N THR A 181 -11.96 -1.14 -12.82
CA THR A 181 -12.91 -1.03 -13.94
C THR A 181 -14.34 -1.43 -13.55
N ARG A 182 -14.50 -2.33 -12.60
CA ARG A 182 -15.82 -2.72 -12.08
C ARG A 182 -16.45 -1.65 -11.21
N ARG A 183 -15.65 -0.73 -10.68
CA ARG A 183 -16.07 0.34 -9.77
C ARG A 183 -16.08 1.71 -10.44
N TRP A 184 -15.81 1.77 -11.75
CA TRP A 184 -15.71 3.04 -12.48
C TRP A 184 -16.99 3.88 -12.42
N HIS A 185 -18.16 3.24 -12.35
CA HIS A 185 -19.44 3.89 -12.20
C HIS A 185 -19.64 4.58 -10.84
N ARG A 186 -18.75 4.35 -9.87
CA ARG A 186 -18.75 4.95 -8.54
C ARG A 186 -17.85 6.16 -8.40
N LEU A 187 -17.28 6.67 -9.50
CA LEU A 187 -16.38 7.84 -9.44
C LEU A 187 -17.04 9.12 -8.92
N SER A 188 -18.35 9.25 -9.07
CA SER A 188 -19.12 10.37 -8.56
C SER A 188 -19.66 10.16 -7.15
N ASP A 189 -19.61 8.96 -6.64
CA ASP A 189 -20.11 8.64 -5.31
C ASP A 189 -19.08 9.04 -4.26
N ILE A 190 -19.54 9.55 -3.10
CA ILE A 190 -18.68 9.96 -2.01
C ILE A 190 -19.20 9.34 -0.71
N ASN A 191 -18.48 8.37 -0.18
CA ASN A 191 -18.65 7.86 1.18
C ASN A 191 -17.35 7.95 1.99
N TYR A 192 -16.26 8.39 1.36
CA TYR A 192 -14.94 8.56 1.95
C TYR A 192 -14.44 9.99 1.75
N GLY A 193 -13.99 10.61 2.82
CA GLY A 193 -13.31 11.90 2.81
C GLY A 193 -12.10 11.87 3.73
N GLN A 194 -11.00 12.50 3.32
CA GLN A 194 -9.80 12.61 4.11
C GLN A 194 -9.17 13.98 3.95
N VAL A 195 -8.73 14.55 5.07
CA VAL A 195 -7.87 15.73 5.10
C VAL A 195 -6.62 15.34 5.90
N LEU A 196 -5.47 15.38 5.24
CA LEU A 196 -4.18 15.07 5.82
C LEU A 196 -3.28 16.28 5.75
N VAL A 197 -2.72 16.67 6.87
CA VAL A 197 -1.74 17.74 6.99
C VAL A 197 -0.39 17.17 7.41
N LYS A 198 0.69 17.73 6.84
CA LYS A 198 2.05 17.33 7.16
C LYS A 198 2.87 18.56 7.55
N ARG A 199 3.68 18.39 8.59
CA ARG A 199 4.64 19.37 9.06
C ARG A 199 5.99 18.73 9.27
N ARG A 200 7.02 19.26 8.61
CA ARG A 200 8.41 18.97 8.91
C ARG A 200 8.89 19.99 9.94
N MET A 201 9.01 19.58 11.19
CA MET A 201 9.43 20.46 12.28
C MET A 201 10.94 20.69 12.24
N THR A 202 11.69 19.63 11.89
CA THR A 202 13.15 19.66 11.66
C THR A 202 13.49 18.65 10.56
N ASP A 203 14.74 18.57 10.15
CA ASP A 203 15.22 17.54 9.21
C ASP A 203 15.04 16.11 9.75
N ARG A 204 14.88 15.99 11.06
CA ARG A 204 14.72 14.69 11.76
C ARG A 204 13.34 14.43 12.32
N LEU A 205 12.47 15.41 12.33
CA LEU A 205 11.14 15.34 12.95
C LEU A 205 10.07 15.75 11.94
N THR A 206 9.21 14.81 11.60
CA THR A 206 8.03 15.04 10.76
C THR A 206 6.78 14.59 11.50
N ALA A 207 5.74 15.39 11.46
CA ALA A 207 4.45 15.06 12.02
C ALA A 207 3.36 15.14 10.96
N THR A 208 2.33 14.31 11.08
CA THR A 208 1.11 14.36 10.29
C THR A 208 -0.11 14.27 11.19
N ALA A 209 -1.17 14.93 10.77
CA ALA A 209 -2.50 14.75 11.32
C ALA A 209 -3.47 14.46 10.17
N ASP A 210 -4.36 13.50 10.37
CA ASP A 210 -5.27 12.99 9.36
C ASP A 210 -6.65 12.87 9.98
N PHE A 211 -7.62 13.55 9.38
CA PHE A 211 -9.03 13.35 9.66
C PHE A 211 -9.66 12.59 8.50
N THR A 212 -10.22 11.44 8.79
CA THR A 212 -10.90 10.58 7.81
C THR A 212 -12.36 10.38 8.21
N ALA A 213 -13.26 10.55 7.25
CA ALA A 213 -14.67 10.15 7.33
C ALA A 213 -14.89 9.01 6.33
N ASP A 214 -15.40 7.86 6.78
CA ASP A 214 -15.65 6.67 5.98
C ASP A 214 -16.96 6.03 6.41
N ASP A 215 -17.94 6.02 5.51
CA ASP A 215 -19.28 5.43 5.70
C ASP A 215 -19.93 5.78 7.06
N GLY A 216 -19.86 7.05 7.44
CA GLY A 216 -20.40 7.57 8.70
C GLY A 216 -19.46 7.46 9.90
N GLU A 217 -18.37 6.74 9.81
CA GLU A 217 -17.32 6.72 10.83
C GLU A 217 -16.34 7.88 10.65
N ARG A 218 -15.92 8.47 11.75
CA ARG A 218 -14.94 9.57 11.75
C ARG A 218 -13.76 9.20 12.62
N THR A 219 -12.56 9.34 12.08
CA THR A 219 -11.31 9.01 12.77
C THR A 219 -10.33 10.14 12.65
N LEU A 220 -9.73 10.52 13.76
CA LEU A 220 -8.56 11.38 13.82
C LEU A 220 -7.32 10.50 14.02
N ARG A 221 -6.31 10.67 13.17
CA ARG A 221 -5.00 9.99 13.31
C ARG A 221 -3.90 11.02 13.38
N GLN A 222 -2.88 10.70 14.15
CA GLN A 222 -1.66 11.48 14.25
C GLN A 222 -0.48 10.54 14.11
N GLY A 223 0.50 10.91 13.31
CA GLY A 223 1.72 10.17 13.11
C GLY A 223 2.93 11.08 13.27
N VAL A 224 3.95 10.59 13.95
CA VAL A 224 5.22 11.31 14.13
C VAL A 224 6.36 10.38 13.77
N SER A 225 7.25 10.85 12.90
CA SER A 225 8.51 10.18 12.55
C SER A 225 9.69 10.96 13.10
N ILE A 226 10.54 10.28 13.83
CA ILE A 226 11.78 10.81 14.42
C ILE A 226 12.94 10.03 13.82
N ARG A 227 13.98 10.72 13.32
CA ARG A 227 15.24 10.14 12.85
C ARG A 227 16.35 10.52 13.83
N PRO A 228 16.57 9.74 14.88
CA PRO A 228 17.65 9.98 15.85
C PRO A 228 19.01 9.69 15.18
N SER A 229 20.09 10.25 15.76
CA SER A 229 21.42 10.21 15.14
C SER A 229 22.27 9.00 15.51
N THR A 230 21.83 8.12 16.42
CA THR A 230 22.78 7.20 17.06
C THR A 230 22.38 5.74 17.13
N LEU A 231 21.28 5.39 17.79
CA LEU A 231 20.97 3.97 18.08
C LEU A 231 20.04 3.33 17.06
N VAL A 232 19.09 4.08 16.54
CA VAL A 232 18.07 3.66 15.58
C VAL A 232 17.91 4.70 14.49
N ASP A 233 17.49 4.29 13.30
CA ASP A 233 17.37 5.17 12.15
C ASP A 233 16.02 5.86 12.07
N LEU A 234 14.99 5.20 12.57
CA LEU A 234 13.63 5.72 12.56
C LEU A 234 12.87 5.23 13.78
N ILE A 235 12.19 6.16 14.45
CA ILE A 235 11.13 5.89 15.41
C ILE A 235 9.86 6.48 14.83
N ARG A 236 8.80 5.68 14.74
CA ARG A 236 7.47 6.14 14.34
C ARG A 236 6.51 5.93 15.49
N LEU A 237 5.80 6.99 15.84
CA LEU A 237 4.71 7.00 16.80
C LEU A 237 3.43 7.31 16.07
N GLU A 238 2.39 6.56 16.31
CA GLU A 238 1.09 6.80 15.71
C GLU A 238 -0.03 6.54 16.72
N VAL A 239 -1.02 7.41 16.70
CA VAL A 239 -2.22 7.29 17.52
C VAL A 239 -3.44 7.59 16.66
N TYR A 240 -4.56 6.98 17.00
CA TYR A 240 -5.84 7.28 16.40
C TYR A 240 -6.94 7.30 17.44
N GLU A 241 -7.99 8.03 17.12
CA GLU A 241 -9.21 8.13 17.94
C GLU A 241 -10.41 8.20 17.02
N ARG A 242 -11.47 7.46 17.37
CA ARG A 242 -12.78 7.61 16.73
C ARG A 242 -13.51 8.79 17.34
N VAL A 243 -13.86 9.77 16.52
CA VAL A 243 -14.55 11.00 16.97
C VAL A 243 -16.01 10.70 17.36
N SER A 244 -16.60 9.64 16.81
CA SER A 244 -18.00 9.28 16.98
C SER A 244 -18.26 8.29 18.14
N GLY A 245 -17.29 8.01 18.99
CA GLY A 245 -17.47 7.10 20.13
C GLY A 245 -16.20 6.38 20.57
N ALA A 246 -16.34 5.38 21.41
CA ALA A 246 -15.23 4.65 21.95
C ALA A 246 -14.44 3.89 20.86
N GLY A 247 -13.15 4.03 20.88
CA GLY A 247 -12.20 3.34 20.00
C GLY A 247 -10.98 4.21 19.76
N ALA A 248 -9.95 3.96 20.52
CA ALA A 248 -8.65 4.61 20.38
C ALA A 248 -7.55 3.55 20.33
N GLY A 249 -6.39 3.93 19.88
CA GLY A 249 -5.24 3.06 19.92
C GLY A 249 -4.02 3.74 19.31
N GLY A 250 -2.95 2.99 19.25
CA GLY A 250 -1.72 3.50 18.69
C GLY A 250 -0.69 2.42 18.47
N ALA A 251 0.42 2.83 17.90
CA ALA A 251 1.57 1.98 17.72
C ALA A 251 2.87 2.75 17.82
N VAL A 252 3.90 2.05 18.23
CA VAL A 252 5.28 2.49 18.12
C VAL A 252 6.05 1.52 17.25
N THR A 253 6.82 2.06 16.30
CA THR A 253 7.70 1.28 15.43
C THR A 253 9.11 1.84 15.51
N VAL A 254 10.08 0.96 15.67
CA VAL A 254 11.49 1.30 15.67
C VAL A 254 12.17 0.55 14.53
N GLU A 255 12.96 1.26 13.72
CA GLU A 255 13.66 0.67 12.57
C GLU A 255 15.17 0.90 12.69
N LYS A 256 15.95 -0.14 12.35
CA LYS A 256 17.40 -0.07 12.26
C LYS A 256 17.93 -0.91 11.09
N PRO A 257 18.79 -0.38 10.23
CA PRO A 257 19.54 -1.16 9.27
C PRO A 257 20.75 -1.84 9.92
N PHE A 258 21.05 -3.04 9.45
CA PHE A 258 22.24 -3.83 9.76
C PHE A 258 22.83 -4.36 8.45
N GLY A 259 23.76 -3.65 7.87
CA GLY A 259 24.31 -4.00 6.55
C GLY A 259 23.21 -4.05 5.48
N ARG A 260 22.97 -5.22 4.90
CA ARG A 260 21.92 -5.43 3.87
C ARG A 260 20.54 -5.71 4.45
N THR A 261 20.41 -5.79 5.75
CA THR A 261 19.17 -6.13 6.45
C THR A 261 18.62 -4.91 7.15
N ARG A 262 17.34 -4.62 6.97
CA ARG A 262 16.59 -3.65 7.78
C ARG A 262 15.69 -4.41 8.75
N LEU A 263 15.79 -4.11 10.02
CA LEU A 263 14.91 -4.61 11.07
C LEU A 263 13.92 -3.53 11.48
N ALA A 264 12.68 -3.92 11.67
CA ALA A 264 11.64 -3.08 12.26
C ALA A 264 10.91 -3.87 13.35
N ALA A 265 10.83 -3.31 14.54
CA ALA A 265 10.04 -3.85 15.64
C ALA A 265 8.89 -2.90 15.94
N SER A 266 7.70 -3.42 16.16
CA SER A 266 6.52 -2.62 16.46
C SER A 266 5.75 -3.20 17.64
N PHE A 267 5.26 -2.32 18.50
CA PHE A 267 4.19 -2.62 19.44
C PHE A 267 2.97 -1.82 19.06
N ALA A 268 1.81 -2.45 19.08
CA ALA A 268 0.54 -1.81 18.80
C ALA A 268 -0.51 -2.21 19.81
N SER A 269 -1.42 -1.27 20.11
CA SER A 269 -2.65 -1.49 20.86
C SER A 269 -3.80 -0.90 20.05
N VAL A 270 -4.69 -1.76 19.58
CA VAL A 270 -5.78 -1.40 18.65
C VAL A 270 -7.10 -1.85 19.29
N ASP A 271 -8.01 -0.90 19.52
CA ASP A 271 -9.33 -1.17 20.09
C ASP A 271 -10.11 -2.17 19.22
N ASP A 272 -10.87 -3.05 19.83
CA ASP A 272 -11.66 -4.10 19.16
C ASP A 272 -12.79 -3.53 18.29
N ARG A 273 -13.26 -2.33 18.60
CA ARG A 273 -14.27 -1.58 17.86
C ARG A 273 -13.70 -0.80 16.68
N TYR A 274 -12.39 -0.59 16.65
CA TYR A 274 -11.74 -0.01 15.49
C TYR A 274 -11.76 -1.01 14.34
N ARG A 275 -12.30 -0.62 13.21
CA ARG A 275 -12.38 -1.44 11.99
C ARG A 275 -11.39 -0.93 10.94
N PRO A 276 -10.08 -1.06 11.15
CA PRO A 276 -9.15 -0.85 10.06
C PRO A 276 -9.40 -1.95 9.04
N VAL A 277 -9.33 -1.60 7.79
CA VAL A 277 -9.46 -2.55 6.67
C VAL A 277 -8.32 -3.56 6.65
N ASN A 278 -7.29 -3.32 7.46
CA ASN A 278 -6.06 -4.10 7.49
C ASN A 278 -6.03 -5.17 8.60
N GLY A 279 -7.18 -5.73 8.96
CA GLY A 279 -7.28 -6.76 9.99
C GLY A 279 -6.54 -8.06 9.69
N ASP A 280 -6.02 -8.26 8.47
CA ASP A 280 -5.31 -9.49 8.11
C ASP A 280 -3.85 -9.51 8.56
N ARG A 281 -3.18 -8.36 8.67
CA ARG A 281 -1.75 -8.28 9.02
C ARG A 281 -1.52 -8.00 10.50
N TYR A 282 -2.17 -6.99 11.03
CA TYR A 282 -1.95 -6.57 12.40
C TYR A 282 -3.08 -6.96 13.34
N GLY A 283 -4.33 -6.96 12.91
CA GLY A 283 -5.47 -7.30 13.76
C GLY A 283 -5.68 -6.28 14.90
N ARG A 284 -6.55 -6.63 15.83
CA ARG A 284 -6.93 -5.82 17.00
C ARG A 284 -6.18 -6.29 18.23
N GLY A 285 -6.35 -5.57 19.35
CA GLY A 285 -5.72 -5.86 20.62
C GLY A 285 -4.25 -5.45 20.68
N GLN A 286 -3.55 -5.93 21.69
CA GLN A 286 -2.14 -5.68 21.86
C GLN A 286 -1.31 -6.67 21.05
N ARG A 287 -0.32 -6.16 20.31
CA ARG A 287 0.53 -6.97 19.43
C ARG A 287 1.96 -6.51 19.41
N LEU A 288 2.84 -7.50 19.34
CA LEU A 288 4.24 -7.31 18.98
C LEU A 288 4.44 -7.77 17.53
N SER A 289 5.24 -7.05 16.79
CA SER A 289 5.60 -7.40 15.42
C SER A 289 7.09 -7.19 15.19
N LEU A 290 7.68 -8.07 14.39
CA LEU A 290 9.05 -7.96 13.92
C LEU A 290 9.05 -8.14 12.41
N THR A 291 9.69 -7.22 11.71
CA THR A 291 9.91 -7.32 10.26
C THR A 291 11.41 -7.26 9.99
N SER A 292 11.92 -8.23 9.24
CA SER A 292 13.26 -8.21 8.69
C SER A 292 13.15 -8.14 7.17
N THR A 293 13.88 -7.22 6.54
CA THR A 293 13.97 -7.13 5.08
C THR A 293 15.44 -7.13 4.70
N THR A 294 15.88 -8.18 4.01
CA THR A 294 17.26 -8.39 3.58
C THR A 294 17.37 -8.28 2.07
N ALA A 295 18.22 -7.39 1.57
CA ALA A 295 18.58 -7.35 0.17
C ALA A 295 19.55 -8.51 -0.15
N LEU A 296 19.08 -9.48 -0.95
CA LEU A 296 19.90 -10.61 -1.40
C LEU A 296 20.70 -10.28 -2.66
N GLY A 297 20.27 -9.27 -3.40
CA GLY A 297 20.88 -8.72 -4.61
C GLY A 297 20.30 -7.35 -4.92
N GLN A 298 20.58 -6.83 -6.14
CA GLN A 298 20.03 -5.54 -6.56
C GLN A 298 18.50 -5.58 -6.69
N ASP A 299 17.98 -6.69 -7.19
CA ASP A 299 16.57 -6.83 -7.56
C ASP A 299 15.87 -7.95 -6.76
N VAL A 300 16.53 -8.49 -5.73
CA VAL A 300 16.00 -9.61 -4.93
C VAL A 300 16.02 -9.25 -3.45
N SER A 301 14.89 -9.43 -2.78
CA SER A 301 14.78 -9.23 -1.34
C SER A 301 14.04 -10.37 -0.66
N LEU A 302 14.47 -10.68 0.56
CA LEU A 302 13.80 -11.58 1.48
C LEU A 302 13.20 -10.76 2.62
N GLN A 303 11.91 -10.90 2.84
CA GLN A 303 11.23 -10.31 3.98
C GLN A 303 10.69 -11.41 4.89
N VAL A 304 10.96 -11.29 6.17
CA VAL A 304 10.35 -12.09 7.22
C VAL A 304 9.52 -11.17 8.09
N PHE A 305 8.25 -11.51 8.27
CA PHE A 305 7.32 -10.79 9.12
C PHE A 305 6.76 -11.74 10.16
N LEU A 306 6.93 -11.40 11.43
CA LEU A 306 6.36 -12.12 12.56
C LEU A 306 5.48 -11.15 13.35
N THR A 307 4.28 -11.57 13.70
CA THR A 307 3.43 -10.85 14.66
C THR A 307 2.79 -11.80 15.65
N ARG A 308 2.64 -11.35 16.89
CA ARG A 308 1.99 -12.09 17.97
C ARG A 308 1.06 -11.19 18.76
N ALA A 309 -0.17 -11.67 18.97
CA ALA A 309 -1.11 -11.07 19.91
C ALA A 309 -0.65 -11.35 21.34
N LEU A 310 -0.74 -10.35 22.21
CA LEU A 310 -0.44 -10.45 23.63
C LEU A 310 -1.70 -10.71 24.45
N ASP A 311 -2.87 -10.32 23.93
CA ASP A 311 -4.17 -10.52 24.56
C ASP A 311 -4.73 -11.90 24.19
N ASP A 312 -5.14 -12.67 25.18
CA ASP A 312 -5.75 -14.00 24.98
C ASP A 312 -7.28 -13.95 24.83
N ASP A 313 -7.92 -12.86 25.25
CA ASP A 313 -9.37 -12.75 25.37
C ASP A 313 -10.12 -12.37 24.10
N LEU A 314 -9.42 -11.92 23.07
CA LEU A 314 -10.04 -11.48 21.85
C LEU A 314 -10.09 -12.62 20.83
N ALA A 315 -11.26 -12.86 20.25
CA ALA A 315 -11.46 -13.78 19.11
C ALA A 315 -10.70 -13.27 17.89
N MET A 316 -9.37 -13.30 17.93
CA MET A 316 -8.47 -12.84 16.89
C MET A 316 -8.22 -13.96 15.90
N PRO A 317 -8.44 -13.75 14.62
CA PRO A 317 -8.16 -14.76 13.59
C PRO A 317 -6.67 -15.13 13.52
N ASN A 318 -5.78 -14.23 13.98
CA ASN A 318 -4.33 -14.38 13.84
C ASN A 318 -3.63 -14.13 15.18
N ARG A 319 -3.55 -15.15 16.05
CA ARG A 319 -2.78 -15.05 17.31
C ARG A 319 -1.29 -14.90 17.03
N THR A 320 -0.75 -15.76 16.19
CA THR A 320 0.61 -15.69 15.70
C THR A 320 0.57 -15.78 14.19
N ARG A 321 1.33 -14.94 13.51
CA ARG A 321 1.50 -15.02 12.05
C ARG A 321 2.97 -14.86 11.70
N LEU A 322 3.44 -15.78 10.88
CA LEU A 322 4.76 -15.73 10.26
C LEU A 322 4.57 -15.70 8.75
N ASP A 323 5.12 -14.69 8.11
CA ASP A 323 5.22 -14.61 6.65
C ASP A 323 6.69 -14.58 6.25
N VAL A 324 7.07 -15.39 5.28
CA VAL A 324 8.38 -15.37 4.65
C VAL A 324 8.17 -15.07 3.17
N HIS A 325 8.66 -13.93 2.70
CA HIS A 325 8.48 -13.46 1.33
C HIS A 325 9.81 -13.40 0.60
N LEU A 326 9.89 -14.02 -0.54
CA LEU A 326 10.94 -13.78 -1.53
C LEU A 326 10.36 -12.93 -2.66
N ARG A 327 10.94 -11.77 -2.91
CA ARG A 327 10.47 -10.81 -3.90
C ARG A 327 11.55 -10.46 -4.90
N PHE A 328 11.16 -10.40 -6.16
CA PHE A 328 11.97 -9.99 -7.30
C PHE A 328 11.39 -8.72 -7.89
N GLU A 329 12.25 -7.73 -8.19
CA GLU A 329 11.89 -6.50 -8.89
C GLU A 329 12.60 -6.49 -10.24
N LEU A 330 11.86 -6.71 -11.30
CA LEU A 330 12.41 -6.92 -12.65
C LEU A 330 12.50 -5.64 -13.49
N ALA A 331 11.87 -4.54 -13.05
CA ALA A 331 11.86 -3.31 -13.82
C ALA A 331 13.25 -2.72 -14.09
N PRO A 332 14.24 -2.76 -13.14
CA PRO A 332 15.58 -2.28 -13.44
C PRO A 332 16.27 -3.09 -14.54
N ALA A 333 16.18 -4.43 -14.46
CA ALA A 333 16.76 -5.32 -15.49
C ALA A 333 16.12 -5.09 -16.86
N LEU A 334 14.78 -4.96 -16.91
CA LEU A 334 14.05 -4.70 -18.16
C LEU A 334 14.44 -3.34 -18.77
N ARG A 335 14.63 -2.31 -17.95
CA ARG A 335 15.11 -0.99 -18.41
C ARG A 335 16.54 -1.05 -18.95
N GLN A 336 17.44 -1.77 -18.30
CA GLN A 336 18.81 -1.96 -18.79
C GLN A 336 18.85 -2.69 -20.14
N MET A 337 17.98 -3.67 -20.35
CA MET A 337 17.85 -4.38 -21.62
C MET A 337 17.31 -3.49 -22.74
N SER A 338 16.48 -2.49 -22.41
CA SER A 338 15.89 -1.57 -23.39
C SER A 338 16.82 -0.42 -23.78
N GLY A 339 17.78 -0.06 -22.93
CA GLY A 339 18.72 1.04 -23.16
C GLY A 339 20.10 0.63 -23.71
N ARG A 340 20.27 -0.65 -24.01
CA ARG A 340 21.41 -1.22 -24.74
C ARG A 340 20.97 -1.62 -26.14
#